data_1c1667020093e16fa415aa5cbc93597c
#
_entry.id   1c1667020093e16fa415aa5cbc93597c
#
_cell.length_a   1.000
_cell.length_b   1.000
_cell.length_c   1.000
_cell.angle_alpha   90.00
_cell.angle_beta   90.00
_cell.angle_gamma   90.00
#
_symmetry.space_group_name_H-M   'P 1'
#
loop_
_entity.id
_entity.type
_entity.pdbx_description
1 polymer ?
#
loop_
_entity_poly.entity_id
_entity_poly.type
_entity_poly.pdbx_seq_one_letter_code
_entity_poly.pdbx_strand_id
1 'polypeptide(L)'
;MAGFRLRVSPFFRKLLLALIVALIAVYLAFGAFLWRTMHKPPEEFGRVMAKMPGPFVFLLFPFETMWVHARTGNLNLGDPAPDFSLMKVDKSGYVRLTDLNKRQPVVLVFGSYT
;
A
#
# COMPACT_ATOMS: atom_id res chain seq x y z
N MET A 1 23.08 -45.66 18.04
CA MET A 1 22.97 -44.21 17.83
C MET A 1 21.99 -43.65 18.84
N ALA A 2 22.47 -42.97 19.89
CA ALA A 2 21.64 -42.39 20.93
C ALA A 2 20.95 -41.13 20.39
N GLY A 3 19.65 -41.18 20.16
CA GLY A 3 18.87 -40.03 19.74
C GLY A 3 18.82 -39.02 20.89
N PHE A 4 19.50 -37.91 20.72
CA PHE A 4 19.43 -36.75 21.63
C PHE A 4 18.05 -36.12 21.55
N ARG A 5 17.14 -36.60 22.40
CA ARG A 5 15.81 -35.98 22.54
C ARG A 5 15.94 -34.79 23.51
N LEU A 6 16.02 -33.59 22.97
CA LEU A 6 15.89 -32.35 23.73
C LEU A 6 14.49 -32.34 24.43
N ARG A 7 14.50 -32.65 25.72
CA ARG A 7 13.31 -32.58 26.57
C ARG A 7 13.07 -31.09 26.94
N VAL A 8 12.42 -30.37 26.04
CA VAL A 8 12.03 -28.96 26.27
C VAL A 8 11.00 -28.92 27.39
N SER A 9 11.24 -28.14 28.45
CA SER A 9 10.31 -28.02 29.57
C SER A 9 8.97 -27.47 29.12
N PRO A 10 7.85 -27.89 29.76
CA PRO A 10 6.51 -27.39 29.38
C PRO A 10 6.38 -25.87 29.54
N PHE A 11 7.11 -25.26 30.45
CA PHE A 11 7.18 -23.82 30.62
C PHE A 11 7.81 -23.15 29.39
N PHE A 12 8.94 -23.67 28.90
CA PHE A 12 9.62 -23.13 27.73
C PHE A 12 8.76 -23.25 26.45
N ARG A 13 8.01 -24.35 26.30
CA ARG A 13 7.07 -24.51 25.19
C ARG A 13 5.95 -23.48 25.21
N LYS A 14 5.37 -23.19 26.39
CA LYS A 14 4.34 -22.16 26.56
C LYS A 14 4.88 -20.77 26.25
N LEU A 15 6.09 -20.46 26.73
CA LEU A 15 6.76 -19.19 26.44
C LEU A 15 7.04 -19.02 24.95
N LEU A 16 7.56 -20.06 24.29
CA LEU A 16 7.82 -20.05 22.85
C LEU A 16 6.54 -19.86 22.05
N LEU A 17 5.46 -20.56 22.39
CA LEU A 17 4.17 -20.40 21.75
C LEU A 17 3.61 -18.97 21.94
N ALA A 18 3.70 -18.43 23.14
CA ALA A 18 3.28 -17.05 23.40
C ALA A 18 4.08 -16.04 22.57
N LEU A 19 5.38 -16.24 22.45
CA LEU A 19 6.24 -15.39 21.61
C LEU A 19 5.87 -15.48 20.12
N ILE A 20 5.64 -16.69 19.62
CA ILE A 20 5.22 -16.90 18.21
C ILE A 20 3.88 -16.21 17.96
N VAL A 21 2.90 -16.39 18.85
CA VAL A 21 1.58 -15.74 18.72
C VAL A 21 1.72 -14.22 18.75
N ALA A 22 2.54 -13.68 19.64
CA ALA A 22 2.80 -12.25 19.71
C ALA A 22 3.45 -11.71 18.41
N LEU A 23 4.43 -12.42 17.86
CA LEU A 23 5.08 -12.05 16.59
C LEU A 23 4.08 -12.08 15.42
N ILE A 24 3.24 -13.11 15.35
CA ILE A 24 2.18 -13.19 14.32
C ILE A 24 1.19 -12.04 14.48
N ALA A 25 0.76 -11.73 15.71
CA ALA A 25 -0.16 -10.63 15.95
C ALA A 25 0.44 -9.28 15.52
N VAL A 26 1.70 -9.02 15.83
CA VAL A 26 2.41 -7.81 15.39
C VAL A 26 2.53 -7.77 13.86
N TYR A 27 2.88 -8.87 13.23
CA TYR A 27 2.97 -8.97 11.76
C TYR A 27 1.63 -8.66 11.08
N LEU A 28 0.54 -9.27 11.56
CA LEU A 28 -0.80 -9.03 11.02
C LEU A 28 -1.27 -7.59 11.25
N ALA A 29 -1.02 -7.03 12.44
CA ALA A 29 -1.37 -5.65 12.76
C ALA A 29 -0.62 -4.66 11.86
N PHE A 30 0.66 -4.91 11.60
CA PHE A 30 1.47 -4.09 10.70
C PHE A 30 1.02 -4.24 9.25
N GLY A 31 0.68 -5.44 8.80
CA GLY A 31 0.09 -5.68 7.48
C GLY A 31 -1.23 -4.95 7.27
N ALA A 32 -2.11 -4.98 8.27
CA ALA A 32 -3.36 -4.24 8.25
C ALA A 32 -3.15 -2.72 8.24
N PHE A 33 -2.15 -2.23 8.97
CA PHE A 33 -1.74 -0.83 8.94
C PHE A 33 -1.24 -0.41 7.54
N LEU A 34 -0.37 -1.21 6.91
CA LEU A 34 0.11 -0.96 5.55
C LEU A 34 -1.05 -0.95 4.54
N TRP A 35 -1.92 -1.95 4.61
CA TRP A 35 -3.10 -2.04 3.76
C TRP A 35 -3.97 -0.79 3.86
N ARG A 36 -4.27 -0.38 5.07
CA ARG A 36 -5.05 0.84 5.34
C ARG A 36 -4.37 2.10 4.81
N THR A 37 -3.04 2.17 4.93
CA THR A 37 -2.25 3.31 4.45
C THR A 37 -2.21 3.37 2.93
N MET A 38 -2.19 2.22 2.24
CA MET A 38 -2.21 2.14 0.78
C MET A 38 -3.49 2.68 0.14
N HIS A 39 -4.61 2.71 0.89
CA HIS A 39 -5.88 3.32 0.43
C HIS A 39 -5.96 4.83 0.66
N LYS A 40 -4.98 5.42 1.34
CA LYS A 40 -4.94 6.86 1.55
C LYS A 40 -4.49 7.61 0.30
N PRO A 41 -4.73 8.93 0.23
CA PRO A 41 -4.20 9.77 -0.83
C PRO A 41 -2.67 9.62 -0.97
N PRO A 42 -2.13 9.72 -2.20
CA PRO A 42 -0.70 9.50 -2.46
C PRO A 42 0.25 10.32 -1.57
N GLU A 43 -0.13 11.54 -1.25
CA GLU A 43 0.67 12.42 -0.39
C GLU A 43 0.77 11.92 1.05
N GLU A 44 -0.35 11.41 1.61
CA GLU A 44 -0.35 10.84 2.96
C GLU A 44 0.42 9.52 3.00
N PHE A 45 0.21 8.68 1.99
CA PHE A 45 0.95 7.44 1.84
C PHE A 45 2.45 7.70 1.75
N GLY A 46 2.89 8.64 0.92
CA GLY A 46 4.29 9.03 0.77
C GLY A 46 4.92 9.51 2.09
N ARG A 47 4.20 10.31 2.88
CA ARG A 47 4.66 10.75 4.20
C ARG A 47 4.86 9.60 5.20
N VAL A 48 4.00 8.60 5.16
CA VAL A 48 4.14 7.41 6.00
C VAL A 48 5.33 6.58 5.55
N MET A 49 5.43 6.33 4.24
CA MET A 49 6.53 5.52 3.68
C MET A 49 7.90 6.15 3.88
N ALA A 50 8.01 7.49 3.82
CA ALA A 50 9.26 8.19 4.07
C ALA A 50 9.82 8.00 5.50
N LYS A 51 8.97 7.64 6.45
CA LYS A 51 9.35 7.36 7.84
C LYS A 51 9.69 5.89 8.11
N MET A 52 9.46 5.02 7.14
CA MET A 52 9.69 3.59 7.31
C MET A 52 11.11 3.19 6.92
N PRO A 53 11.73 2.22 7.63
CA PRO A 53 12.99 1.64 7.21
C PRO A 53 12.80 0.86 5.90
N GLY A 54 13.20 1.48 4.79
CA GLY A 54 12.85 1.12 3.41
C GLY A 54 12.93 -0.36 3.02
N PRO A 55 14.05 -1.07 3.19
CA PRO A 55 14.16 -2.41 2.62
C PRO A 55 13.30 -3.46 3.32
N PHE A 56 13.04 -3.32 4.62
CA PHE A 56 12.34 -4.33 5.41
C PHE A 56 10.86 -4.49 5.05
N VAL A 57 10.19 -3.40 4.71
CA VAL A 57 8.76 -3.43 4.33
C VAL A 57 8.56 -4.23 3.05
N PHE A 58 9.44 -4.03 2.07
CA PHE A 58 9.38 -4.73 0.78
C PHE A 58 9.80 -6.20 0.87
N LEU A 59 10.68 -6.53 1.84
CA LEU A 59 11.15 -7.89 2.03
C LEU A 59 10.14 -8.77 2.80
N LEU A 60 9.47 -8.19 3.80
CA LEU A 60 8.59 -8.94 4.70
C LEU A 60 7.14 -9.03 4.23
N PHE A 61 6.71 -8.15 3.32
CA PHE A 61 5.33 -8.10 2.83
C PHE A 61 5.30 -8.19 1.31
N PRO A 62 4.28 -8.81 0.71
CA PRO A 62 4.04 -8.79 -0.73
C PRO A 62 3.52 -7.40 -1.16
N PHE A 63 4.39 -6.40 -1.00
CA PHE A 63 4.06 -4.99 -1.11
C PHE A 63 3.47 -4.64 -2.48
N GLU A 64 4.08 -5.12 -3.55
CA GLU A 64 3.61 -4.87 -4.92
C GLU A 64 2.19 -5.39 -5.13
N THR A 65 1.95 -6.64 -4.72
CA THR A 65 0.60 -7.26 -4.83
C THR A 65 -0.43 -6.48 -4.01
N MET A 66 -0.08 -6.10 -2.78
CA MET A 66 -0.95 -5.29 -1.92
C MET A 66 -1.21 -3.92 -2.55
N TRP A 67 -0.19 -3.28 -3.11
CA TRP A 67 -0.29 -1.98 -3.75
C TRP A 67 -1.22 -2.02 -4.97
N VAL A 68 -1.01 -2.97 -5.88
CA VAL A 68 -1.85 -3.15 -7.07
C VAL A 68 -3.31 -3.32 -6.67
N HIS A 69 -3.61 -4.20 -5.72
CA HIS A 69 -4.98 -4.42 -5.25
C HIS A 69 -5.60 -3.19 -4.58
N ALA A 70 -4.82 -2.48 -3.75
CA ALA A 70 -5.29 -1.28 -3.07
C ALA A 70 -5.56 -0.10 -4.02
N ARG A 71 -4.91 -0.10 -5.20
CA ARG A 71 -5.03 0.95 -6.22
C ARG A 71 -5.81 0.52 -7.46
N THR A 72 -6.27 -0.71 -7.51
CA THR A 72 -7.16 -1.17 -8.59
C THR A 72 -8.44 -0.36 -8.56
N GLY A 73 -8.75 0.32 -9.66
CA GLY A 73 -9.99 1.05 -9.83
C GLY A 73 -11.14 0.12 -10.24
N ASN A 74 -12.36 0.60 -10.09
CA ASN A 74 -13.59 -0.11 -10.47
C ASN A 74 -14.18 0.41 -11.79
N LEU A 75 -13.39 1.12 -12.60
CA LEU A 75 -13.85 1.71 -13.84
C LEU A 75 -13.88 0.67 -14.97
N ASN A 76 -15.00 0.62 -15.68
CA ASN A 76 -15.20 -0.19 -16.86
C ASN A 76 -15.23 0.68 -18.12
N LEU A 77 -15.10 0.05 -19.28
CA LEU A 77 -15.29 0.73 -20.55
C LEU A 77 -16.71 1.30 -20.65
N GLY A 78 -16.79 2.59 -20.92
CA GLY A 78 -18.08 3.30 -21.00
C GLY A 78 -18.52 4.00 -19.72
N ASP A 79 -17.83 3.76 -18.59
CA ASP A 79 -18.09 4.49 -17.37
C ASP A 79 -17.68 5.97 -17.51
N PRO A 80 -18.39 6.90 -16.86
CA PRO A 80 -17.99 8.29 -16.83
C PRO A 80 -16.65 8.42 -16.10
N ALA A 81 -15.71 9.17 -16.70
CA ALA A 81 -14.42 9.43 -16.08
C ALA A 81 -14.60 10.19 -14.75
N PRO A 82 -13.92 9.75 -13.66
CA PRO A 82 -13.93 10.51 -12.41
C PRO A 82 -13.42 11.93 -12.66
N ASP A 83 -14.12 12.92 -12.11
CA ASP A 83 -13.69 14.30 -12.23
C ASP A 83 -12.50 14.59 -11.29
N PHE A 84 -11.54 15.33 -11.77
CA PHE A 84 -10.42 15.81 -11.00
C PHE A 84 -9.98 17.19 -11.45
N SER A 85 -9.28 17.88 -10.59
CA SER A 85 -8.71 19.20 -10.86
C SER A 85 -7.21 19.15 -10.71
N LEU A 86 -6.49 19.58 -11.74
CA LEU A 86 -5.02 19.63 -11.73
C LEU A 86 -4.55 21.07 -11.90
N MET A 87 -3.47 21.39 -11.21
CA MET A 87 -2.77 22.66 -11.39
C MET A 87 -2.04 22.64 -12.73
N LYS A 88 -2.15 23.73 -13.49
CA LYS A 88 -1.40 23.90 -14.75
C LYS A 88 0.09 23.93 -14.50
N VAL A 89 0.87 23.50 -15.49
CA VAL A 89 2.35 23.47 -15.39
C VAL A 89 2.94 24.86 -15.14
N ASP A 90 2.34 25.89 -15.74
CA ASP A 90 2.72 27.30 -15.55
C ASP A 90 2.22 27.91 -14.22
N LYS A 91 1.56 27.09 -13.37
CA LYS A 91 0.96 27.51 -12.08
C LYS A 91 -0.07 28.64 -12.19
N SER A 92 -0.58 28.94 -13.39
CA SER A 92 -1.56 30.02 -13.62
C SER A 92 -2.99 29.71 -13.15
N GLY A 93 -3.22 28.51 -12.65
CA GLY A 93 -4.53 28.10 -12.13
C GLY A 93 -4.78 26.61 -12.24
N TYR A 94 -6.02 26.21 -12.01
CA TYR A 94 -6.47 24.82 -12.07
C TYR A 94 -7.30 24.55 -13.30
N VAL A 95 -7.19 23.33 -13.82
CA VAL A 95 -8.02 22.82 -14.92
C VAL A 95 -8.78 21.61 -14.43
N ARG A 96 -10.08 21.60 -14.65
CA ARG A 96 -10.96 20.48 -14.31
C ARG A 96 -11.22 19.63 -15.55
N LEU A 97 -11.17 18.31 -15.39
CA LEU A 97 -11.37 17.37 -16.50
C LEU A 97 -12.73 17.57 -17.17
N THR A 98 -13.80 17.72 -16.39
CA THR A 98 -15.14 17.92 -16.91
C THR A 98 -15.27 19.16 -17.79
N ASP A 99 -14.53 20.23 -17.52
CA ASP A 99 -14.59 21.46 -18.31
C ASP A 99 -13.88 21.30 -19.67
N LEU A 100 -12.82 20.49 -19.71
CA LEU A 100 -12.13 20.16 -20.96
C LEU A 100 -12.97 19.22 -21.82
N ASN A 101 -13.55 18.18 -21.22
CA ASN A 101 -14.29 17.13 -21.93
C ASN A 101 -15.60 17.64 -22.57
N LYS A 102 -16.18 18.75 -22.07
CA LYS A 102 -17.35 19.39 -22.68
C LYS A 102 -17.09 19.95 -24.08
N ARG A 103 -15.84 20.23 -24.40
CA ARG A 103 -15.47 20.96 -25.63
C ARG A 103 -14.76 20.06 -26.64
N GLN A 104 -14.04 19.04 -26.18
CA GLN A 104 -13.23 18.18 -27.00
C GLN A 104 -12.89 16.88 -26.31
N PRO A 105 -12.57 15.79 -27.03
CA PRO A 105 -12.02 14.59 -26.45
C PRO A 105 -10.71 14.89 -25.71
N VAL A 106 -10.52 14.27 -24.54
CA VAL A 106 -9.33 14.45 -23.70
C VAL A 106 -8.58 13.13 -23.62
N VAL A 107 -7.30 13.14 -23.96
CA VAL A 107 -6.38 12.01 -23.78
C VAL A 107 -5.54 12.27 -22.55
N LEU A 108 -5.65 11.37 -21.56
CA LEU A 108 -4.86 11.42 -20.35
C LEU A 108 -3.62 10.54 -20.51
N VAL A 109 -2.45 11.13 -20.30
CA VAL A 109 -1.17 10.41 -20.29
C VAL A 109 -0.64 10.39 -18.86
N PHE A 110 -0.44 9.19 -18.33
CA PHE A 110 0.13 9.00 -17.01
C PHE A 110 1.62 8.66 -17.14
N GLY A 111 2.45 9.34 -16.38
CA GLY A 111 3.89 9.14 -16.41
C GLY A 111 4.59 9.73 -15.19
N SER A 112 5.85 9.36 -15.01
CA SER A 112 6.75 9.95 -14.02
C SER A 112 7.91 10.62 -14.75
N TYR A 113 8.35 11.76 -14.24
CA TYR A 113 9.55 12.48 -14.72
C TYR A 113 10.84 11.97 -14.06
N THR A 114 10.85 10.76 -13.53
CA THR A 114 12.04 10.16 -12.90
C THR A 114 12.84 9.33 -13.87
#